data_951d4e181e81749d7534b700e706a736
#
_entry.id   951d4e181e81749d7534b700e706a736
#
_cell.length_a   1.000
_cell.length_b   1.000
_cell.length_c   1.000
_cell.angle_alpha   90.00
_cell.angle_beta   90.00
_cell.angle_gamma   90.00
#
_symmetry.space_group_name_H-M   'P 1'
#
loop_
_entity.id
_entity.type
_entity.pdbx_description
1 polymer ?
#
loop_
_entity_poly.entity_id
_entity_poly.type
_entity_poly.pdbx_seq_one_letter_code
_entity_poly.pdbx_strand_id
1 'polypeptide(L)'
;MSDLTDRFLDHLWLQERLSANTLAAYRRDLNKIAVRLAGQGEDWLSADGSGLAAAVYHPDEKTRSQARALSACKRFYGWLLETEQLSNDPTEYLTAPKQERTLPA
;
A
#
# COMPACT_ATOMS: atom_id res chain seq x y z
N MET A 1 11.86 -5.58 -8.15
CA MET A 1 11.55 -4.33 -8.70
C MET A 1 10.27 -4.36 -9.38
N SER A 2 9.43 -3.53 -9.00
CA SER A 2 8.09 -3.64 -9.45
C SER A 2 7.84 -2.61 -10.54
N ASP A 3 7.78 -3.08 -11.74
CA ASP A 3 7.36 -2.30 -12.88
C ASP A 3 5.96 -1.71 -12.64
N LEU A 4 5.11 -2.45 -11.90
CA LEU A 4 3.77 -2.00 -11.58
C LEU A 4 3.77 -0.76 -10.69
N THR A 5 4.63 -0.72 -9.68
CA THR A 5 4.68 0.46 -8.81
C THR A 5 5.18 1.68 -9.56
N ASP A 6 6.15 1.51 -10.44
CA ASP A 6 6.63 2.62 -11.25
C ASP A 6 5.53 3.17 -12.16
N ARG A 7 4.77 2.29 -12.79
CA ARG A 7 3.67 2.69 -13.66
C ARG A 7 2.57 3.39 -12.89
N PHE A 8 2.28 2.90 -11.69
CA PHE A 8 1.30 3.54 -10.82
C PHE A 8 1.74 4.95 -10.42
N LEU A 9 3.01 5.10 -10.04
CA LEU A 9 3.53 6.40 -9.63
C LEU A 9 3.55 7.39 -10.81
N ASP A 10 3.87 6.91 -12.01
CA ASP A 10 3.77 7.73 -13.21
C ASP A 10 2.33 8.17 -13.46
N HIS A 11 1.38 7.27 -13.25
CA HIS A 11 -0.04 7.60 -13.37
C HIS A 11 -0.43 8.71 -12.40
N LEU A 12 0.00 8.63 -11.15
CA LEU A 12 -0.30 9.65 -10.15
C LEU A 12 0.33 11.00 -10.52
N TRP A 13 1.54 10.95 -11.05
CA TRP A 13 2.23 12.17 -11.48
C TRP A 13 1.53 12.85 -12.65
N LEU A 14 1.17 12.05 -13.66
CA LEU A 14 0.62 12.59 -14.90
C LEU A 14 -0.86 12.94 -14.79
N GLN A 15 -1.64 12.14 -14.08
CA GLN A 15 -3.10 12.29 -14.04
C GLN A 15 -3.57 13.09 -12.83
N GLU A 16 -2.95 12.89 -11.69
CA GLU A 16 -3.39 13.53 -10.45
C GLU A 16 -2.47 14.64 -10.00
N ARG A 17 -1.33 14.78 -10.64
CA ARG A 17 -0.38 15.86 -10.38
C ARG A 17 0.03 15.98 -8.91
N LEU A 18 0.23 14.83 -8.28
CA LEU A 18 0.68 14.82 -6.90
C LEU A 18 2.10 15.38 -6.81
N SER A 19 2.42 15.97 -5.67
CA SER A 19 3.74 16.55 -5.47
C SER A 19 4.82 15.48 -5.45
N ALA A 20 6.05 15.90 -5.74
CA ALA A 20 7.19 15.00 -5.69
C ALA A 20 7.37 14.38 -4.31
N ASN A 21 7.10 15.15 -3.24
CA ASN A 21 7.19 14.64 -1.88
C ASN A 21 6.17 13.55 -1.60
N THR A 22 4.94 13.73 -2.07
CA THR A 22 3.89 12.74 -1.91
C THR A 22 4.23 11.45 -2.66
N LEU A 23 4.72 11.60 -3.89
CA LEU A 23 5.11 10.44 -4.69
C LEU A 23 6.29 9.68 -4.06
N ALA A 24 7.26 10.40 -3.51
CA ALA A 24 8.39 9.78 -2.83
C ALA A 24 7.91 9.00 -1.60
N ALA A 25 6.94 9.53 -0.87
CA ALA A 25 6.38 8.84 0.29
C ALA A 25 5.66 7.56 -0.13
N TYR A 26 4.85 7.62 -1.19
CA TYR A 26 4.18 6.43 -1.72
C TYR A 26 5.20 5.39 -2.18
N ARG A 27 6.23 5.81 -2.90
CA ARG A 27 7.26 4.89 -3.37
C ARG A 27 7.92 4.18 -2.21
N ARG A 28 8.24 4.91 -1.15
CA ARG A 28 8.88 4.35 0.03
C ARG A 28 7.99 3.32 0.71
N ASP A 29 6.73 3.67 0.90
CA ASP A 29 5.78 2.77 1.56
C ASP A 29 5.52 1.51 0.73
N LEU A 30 5.31 1.68 -0.58
CA LEU A 30 5.08 0.53 -1.46
C LEU A 30 6.30 -0.37 -1.56
N ASN A 31 7.50 0.20 -1.59
CA ASN A 31 8.73 -0.59 -1.62
C ASN A 31 8.88 -1.45 -0.37
N LYS A 32 8.57 -0.90 0.80
CA LYS A 32 8.61 -1.68 2.04
C LYS A 32 7.67 -2.87 1.97
N ILE A 33 6.46 -2.64 1.51
CA ILE A 33 5.46 -3.70 1.40
C ILE A 33 5.93 -4.74 0.38
N ALA A 34 6.44 -4.30 -0.76
CA ALA A 34 6.93 -5.21 -1.80
C ALA A 34 8.03 -6.12 -1.27
N VAL A 35 8.98 -5.56 -0.50
CA VAL A 35 10.06 -6.35 0.08
C VAL A 35 9.50 -7.39 1.05
N ARG A 36 8.54 -7.01 1.88
CA ARG A 36 7.94 -7.93 2.83
C ARG A 36 7.14 -9.02 2.14
N LEU A 37 6.40 -8.67 1.09
CA LEU A 37 5.70 -9.67 0.30
C LEU A 37 6.67 -10.67 -0.33
N ALA A 38 7.76 -10.17 -0.89
CA ALA A 38 8.77 -11.04 -1.47
C ALA A 38 9.34 -12.00 -0.43
N GLY A 39 9.55 -11.52 0.80
CA GLY A 39 9.99 -12.38 1.90
C GLY A 39 8.99 -13.45 2.27
N GLN A 40 7.72 -13.26 1.92
CA GLN A 40 6.65 -14.22 2.15
C GLN A 40 6.40 -15.12 0.93
N GLY A 41 7.18 -14.95 -0.13
CA GLY A 41 6.98 -15.70 -1.37
C GLY A 41 5.84 -15.16 -2.21
N GLU A 42 5.47 -13.90 -2.03
CA GLU A 42 4.34 -13.28 -2.72
C GLU A 42 4.79 -12.03 -3.48
N ASP A 43 3.92 -11.57 -4.38
CA ASP A 43 4.09 -10.28 -5.04
C ASP A 43 2.74 -9.55 -5.05
N TRP A 44 2.68 -8.40 -5.71
CA TRP A 44 1.46 -7.60 -5.72
C TRP A 44 0.26 -8.33 -6.29
N LEU A 45 0.47 -9.17 -7.29
CA LEU A 45 -0.63 -9.86 -7.98
C LEU A 45 -1.02 -11.17 -7.29
N SER A 46 -0.12 -11.78 -6.53
CA SER A 46 -0.39 -13.04 -5.86
C SER A 46 -0.78 -12.88 -4.40
N ALA A 47 -0.52 -11.73 -3.81
CA ALA A 47 -0.78 -11.51 -2.39
C ALA A 47 -2.28 -11.52 -2.10
N ASP A 48 -2.66 -12.13 -0.99
CA ASP A 48 -4.03 -12.09 -0.49
C ASP A 48 -4.12 -11.10 0.67
N GLY A 49 -5.32 -10.94 1.23
CA GLY A 49 -5.53 -10.03 2.34
C GLY A 49 -4.67 -10.36 3.55
N SER A 50 -4.47 -11.63 3.82
CA SER A 50 -3.65 -12.06 4.95
C SER A 50 -2.18 -11.69 4.75
N GLY A 51 -1.64 -11.92 3.55
CA GLY A 51 -0.27 -11.55 3.23
C GLY A 51 -0.04 -10.07 3.28
N LEU A 52 -1.00 -9.30 2.76
CA LEU A 52 -0.91 -7.84 2.81
C LEU A 52 -1.03 -7.32 4.23
N ALA A 53 -1.91 -7.90 5.03
CA ALA A 53 -2.03 -7.51 6.43
C ALA A 53 -0.70 -7.71 7.17
N ALA A 54 -0.05 -8.84 6.95
CA ALA A 54 1.24 -9.11 7.57
C ALA A 54 2.30 -8.08 7.14
N ALA A 55 2.27 -7.68 5.87
CA ALA A 55 3.23 -6.71 5.35
C ALA A 55 2.96 -5.29 5.85
N VAL A 56 1.69 -4.90 5.94
CA VAL A 56 1.29 -3.56 6.36
C VAL A 56 1.40 -3.39 7.87
N TYR A 57 0.86 -4.34 8.63
CA TYR A 57 0.81 -4.23 10.10
C TYR A 57 2.06 -4.82 10.75
N HIS A 58 3.19 -4.55 10.13
CA HIS A 58 4.46 -5.06 10.62
C HIS A 58 4.79 -4.47 11.99
N PRO A 59 5.25 -5.29 12.95
CA PRO A 59 5.49 -4.81 14.32
C PRO A 59 6.58 -3.74 14.44
N ASP A 60 7.48 -3.67 13.45
CA ASP A 60 8.52 -2.64 13.45
C ASP A 60 7.99 -1.26 13.02
N GLU A 61 6.77 -1.19 12.53
CA GLU A 61 6.18 0.05 12.06
C GLU A 61 5.27 0.67 13.11
N LYS A 62 5.34 1.99 13.24
CA LYS A 62 4.41 2.72 14.10
C LYS A 62 3.02 2.69 13.49
N THR A 63 2.00 2.83 14.34
CA THR A 63 0.61 2.83 13.90
C THR A 63 0.35 3.83 12.77
N ARG A 64 0.92 5.04 12.89
CA ARG A 64 0.76 6.06 11.85
C ARG A 64 1.37 5.61 10.53
N SER A 65 2.55 4.98 10.58
CA SER A 65 3.21 4.48 9.37
C SER A 65 2.41 3.35 8.75
N GLN A 66 1.84 2.48 9.57
CA GLN A 66 0.98 1.40 9.08
C GLN A 66 -0.25 1.96 8.36
N ALA A 67 -0.89 2.97 8.95
CA ALA A 67 -2.07 3.58 8.34
C ALA A 67 -1.73 4.23 7.00
N ARG A 68 -0.61 4.93 6.93
CA ARG A 68 -0.17 5.57 5.69
C ARG A 68 0.16 4.53 4.63
N ALA A 69 0.88 3.48 5.00
CA ALA A 69 1.22 2.41 4.06
C ALA A 69 -0.03 1.71 3.53
N LEU A 70 -1.03 1.50 4.40
CA LEU A 70 -2.29 0.90 3.97
C LEU A 70 -3.02 1.80 2.98
N SER A 71 -3.04 3.11 3.21
CA SER A 71 -3.66 4.05 2.28
C SER A 71 -2.99 3.98 0.90
N ALA A 72 -1.67 3.96 0.87
CA ALA A 72 -0.94 3.83 -0.39
C ALA A 72 -1.26 2.51 -1.08
N CYS A 73 -1.33 1.44 -0.30
CA CYS A 73 -1.63 0.10 -0.80
C CYS A 73 -3.02 0.03 -1.40
N LYS A 74 -4.02 0.60 -0.73
CA LYS A 74 -5.40 0.61 -1.24
C LYS A 74 -5.50 1.41 -2.53
N ARG A 75 -4.82 2.54 -2.64
CA ARG A 75 -4.81 3.30 -3.88
C ARG A 75 -4.16 2.52 -5.02
N PHE A 76 -3.06 1.85 -4.71
CA PHE A 76 -2.36 1.04 -5.70
C PHE A 76 -3.24 -0.10 -6.21
N TYR A 77 -3.90 -0.82 -5.31
CA TYR A 77 -4.79 -1.90 -5.71
C TYR A 77 -6.03 -1.39 -6.45
N GLY A 78 -6.53 -0.22 -6.09
CA GLY A 78 -7.60 0.42 -6.85
C GLY A 78 -7.20 0.67 -8.30
N TRP A 79 -5.97 1.12 -8.50
CA TRP A 79 -5.44 1.32 -9.85
C TRP A 79 -5.25 0.00 -10.59
N LEU A 80 -4.80 -1.05 -9.89
CA LEU A 80 -4.66 -2.37 -10.50
C LEU A 80 -6.02 -2.92 -10.97
N LEU A 81 -7.07 -2.67 -10.19
CA LEU A 81 -8.43 -3.07 -10.59
C LEU A 81 -8.90 -2.27 -11.79
N GLU A 82 -8.68 -0.96 -11.79
CA GLU A 82 -9.09 -0.10 -12.90
C GLU A 82 -8.40 -0.47 -14.20
N THR A 83 -7.15 -0.92 -14.13
CA THR A 83 -6.40 -1.31 -15.31
C THR A 83 -6.51 -2.81 -15.60
N GLU A 84 -7.43 -3.48 -14.92
CA GLU A 84 -7.75 -4.89 -15.15
C GLU A 84 -6.56 -5.83 -14.93
N GLN A 85 -5.60 -5.43 -14.10
CA GLN A 85 -4.51 -6.30 -13.71
C GLN A 85 -4.97 -7.33 -12.68
N LEU A 86 -6.02 -7.01 -11.93
CA LEU A 86 -6.62 -7.88 -10.94
C LEU A 86 -8.14 -7.79 -11.05
N SER A 87 -8.81 -8.84 -10.63
CA SER A 87 -10.27 -8.87 -10.59
C SER A 87 -10.83 -8.72 -9.16
N ASN A 88 -9.99 -8.88 -8.14
CA ASN A 88 -10.39 -8.76 -6.74
C ASN A 88 -9.43 -7.83 -6.01
N ASP A 89 -9.96 -7.09 -5.04
CA ASP A 89 -9.15 -6.19 -4.20
C ASP A 89 -8.76 -6.90 -2.92
N PRO A 90 -7.50 -7.33 -2.76
CA PRO A 90 -7.08 -8.01 -1.54
C PRO A 90 -7.01 -7.09 -0.33
N THR A 91 -7.14 -5.77 -0.51
CA THR A 91 -7.16 -4.83 0.61
C THR A 91 -8.57 -4.50 1.06
N GLU A 92 -9.59 -5.11 0.47
CA GLU A 92 -10.99 -4.74 0.68
C GLU A 92 -11.39 -4.70 2.15
N TYR A 93 -10.94 -5.69 2.91
CA TYR A 93 -11.31 -5.79 4.32
C TYR A 93 -10.24 -5.28 5.28
N LEU A 94 -9.16 -4.72 4.76
CA LEU A 94 -8.13 -4.16 5.62
C LEU A 94 -8.52 -2.74 6.00
N THR A 95 -8.39 -2.44 7.29
CA THR A 95 -8.72 -1.12 7.83
C THR A 95 -7.48 -0.55 8.52
N ALA A 96 -7.41 0.79 8.54
CA ALA A 96 -6.32 1.45 9.23
C ALA A 96 -6.32 1.06 10.70
N PRO A 97 -5.14 0.81 11.29
CA PRO A 97 -5.08 0.49 12.71
C PRO A 97 -5.57 1.67 13.52
N LYS A 98 -6.27 1.37 14.62
CA LYS A 98 -6.75 2.43 15.51
C LYS A 98 -5.55 3.08 16.15
N GLN A 99 -5.39 4.35 15.90
CA GLN A 99 -4.47 5.13 16.67
C GLN A 99 -5.09 5.34 18.03
N GLU A 100 -4.36 5.00 19.07
CA GLU A 100 -4.80 5.30 20.39
C GLU A 100 -4.86 6.80 20.54
N ARG A 101 -6.04 7.30 20.51
CA ARG A 101 -6.27 8.65 20.94
C ARG A 101 -6.57 8.60 22.40
N THR A 102 -5.72 9.23 23.16
CA THR A 102 -6.14 9.58 24.49
C THR A 102 -7.24 10.56 24.30
N LEU A 103 -8.45 10.07 24.37
CA LEU A 103 -9.55 10.99 24.36
C LEU A 103 -9.51 11.78 25.62
N PRO A 104 -9.56 13.09 25.54
CA PRO A 104 -9.89 13.83 26.72
C PRO A 104 -11.25 13.33 27.13
N ALA A 105 -11.32 12.89 28.30
CA ALA A 105 -12.56 12.40 28.85
C ALA A 105 -13.67 13.42 28.64
#